data_b4bedd56f80e6b019aad695a949d0dae
#
_entry.id   b4bedd56f80e6b019aad695a949d0dae
#
_cell.length_a   1.000
_cell.length_b   1.000
_cell.length_c   1.000
_cell.angle_alpha   90.00
_cell.angle_beta   90.00
_cell.angle_gamma   90.00
#
_symmetry.space_group_name_H-M   'P 1'
#
loop_
_entity.id
_entity.type
_entity.pdbx_description
1 polymer ?
#
loop_
_entity_poly.entity_id
_entity_poly.type
_entity_poly.pdbx_seq_one_letter_code
_entity_poly.pdbx_strand_id
1 'polypeptide(L)'
;AGGKRIYTEEASFSYADGKAKLIALPFIDNNEVPDEKFPIWLNTGRLVEHWHGRTKTGKVANNNKFSPIPFIEINPDLALQLGAENGDYVRLVSRRSDAIVMAKFTNRVSKDMVFLPFHFHDCANRLTLGLLDPHSRQPAYKQQAVRIETIKDQRAAAQLSMSMRKF
;
A
#
# COMPACT_ATOMS: atom_id res chain seq x y z
N ALA A 1 20.21 13.94 -25.78
CA ALA A 1 21.24 12.92 -25.55
C ALA A 1 20.56 11.56 -25.59
N GLY A 2 20.62 10.86 -26.73
CA GLY A 2 20.09 9.52 -26.88
C GLY A 2 21.03 8.50 -26.26
N GLY A 3 20.66 7.92 -25.13
CA GLY A 3 21.35 6.74 -24.64
C GLY A 3 21.07 5.53 -25.54
N LYS A 4 22.05 4.64 -25.69
CA LYS A 4 21.87 3.36 -26.37
C LYS A 4 20.77 2.55 -25.64
N ARG A 5 19.81 2.05 -26.39
CA ARG A 5 18.81 1.13 -25.82
C ARG A 5 19.46 -0.22 -25.61
N ILE A 6 19.50 -0.69 -24.36
CA ILE A 6 20.02 -1.99 -24.01
C ILE A 6 19.10 -3.08 -24.58
N TYR A 7 19.65 -4.12 -25.19
CA TYR A 7 18.98 -5.30 -25.74
C TYR A 7 18.10 -5.09 -26.99
N THR A 8 18.04 -3.90 -27.61
CA THR A 8 17.15 -3.64 -28.74
C THR A 8 17.87 -3.60 -30.10
N GLU A 9 19.04 -3.05 -30.16
CA GLU A 9 19.75 -2.84 -31.45
C GLU A 9 20.61 -4.06 -31.87
N GLU A 10 21.21 -4.73 -30.90
CA GLU A 10 22.07 -5.89 -31.12
C GLU A 10 21.43 -7.22 -30.75
N ALA A 11 20.19 -7.19 -30.19
CA ALA A 11 19.46 -8.37 -29.71
C ALA A 11 20.33 -9.32 -28.84
N SER A 12 21.28 -8.74 -28.11
CA SER A 12 22.32 -9.47 -27.36
C SER A 12 22.25 -9.11 -25.87
N PHE A 13 22.36 -10.12 -25.01
CA PHE A 13 22.47 -9.98 -23.58
C PHE A 13 23.93 -10.00 -23.13
N SER A 14 24.20 -9.55 -21.89
CA SER A 14 25.57 -9.41 -21.34
C SER A 14 26.24 -10.75 -20.94
N TYR A 15 25.80 -11.86 -21.52
CA TYR A 15 26.45 -13.18 -21.37
C TYR A 15 27.38 -13.47 -22.54
N ALA A 16 28.35 -14.35 -22.34
CA ALA A 16 29.35 -14.68 -23.36
C ALA A 16 28.74 -15.21 -24.68
N ASP A 17 27.60 -15.88 -24.60
CA ASP A 17 26.84 -16.39 -25.75
C ASP A 17 25.80 -15.40 -26.29
N GLY A 18 25.72 -14.20 -25.72
CA GLY A 18 24.76 -13.16 -26.10
C GLY A 18 23.28 -13.49 -25.78
N LYS A 19 22.97 -14.59 -25.10
CA LYS A 19 21.63 -15.05 -24.84
C LYS A 19 21.13 -14.67 -23.46
N ALA A 20 19.81 -14.54 -23.31
CA ALA A 20 19.17 -14.39 -22.01
C ALA A 20 19.27 -15.69 -21.20
N LYS A 21 19.65 -15.58 -19.94
CA LYS A 21 19.63 -16.72 -19.01
C LYS A 21 18.20 -16.90 -18.48
N LEU A 22 17.57 -17.99 -18.86
CA LEU A 22 16.26 -18.38 -18.34
C LEU A 22 16.45 -19.32 -17.14
N ILE A 23 15.86 -18.96 -16.01
CA ILE A 23 15.92 -19.76 -14.79
C ILE A 23 14.48 -20.15 -14.43
N ALA A 24 14.21 -21.44 -14.33
CA ALA A 24 12.94 -21.92 -13.80
C ALA A 24 12.92 -21.72 -12.29
N LEU A 25 12.03 -20.83 -11.84
CA LEU A 25 11.81 -20.59 -10.41
C LEU A 25 10.48 -21.21 -10.02
N PRO A 26 10.43 -22.01 -8.93
CA PRO A 26 9.18 -22.48 -8.39
C PRO A 26 8.36 -21.29 -7.86
N PHE A 27 7.04 -21.37 -8.01
CA PHE A 27 6.15 -20.46 -7.31
C PHE A 27 6.21 -20.74 -5.80
N ILE A 28 6.37 -19.70 -5.02
CA ILE A 28 6.33 -19.76 -3.55
C ILE A 28 5.22 -18.82 -3.10
N ASP A 29 4.28 -19.36 -2.32
CA ASP A 29 3.17 -18.57 -1.77
C ASP A 29 3.67 -17.44 -0.87
N ASN A 30 2.84 -16.42 -0.76
CA ASN A 30 3.09 -15.31 0.15
C ASN A 30 3.08 -15.78 1.61
N ASN A 31 3.88 -15.13 2.43
CA ASN A 31 3.95 -15.43 3.87
C ASN A 31 2.68 -15.06 4.63
N GLU A 32 1.83 -14.20 4.05
CA GLU A 32 0.54 -13.83 4.58
C GLU A 32 -0.46 -13.74 3.44
N VAL A 33 -1.56 -14.47 3.56
CA VAL A 33 -2.68 -14.48 2.63
C VAL A 33 -3.96 -14.14 3.38
N PRO A 34 -4.99 -13.60 2.69
CA PRO A 34 -6.32 -13.44 3.27
C PRO A 34 -6.90 -14.76 3.77
N ASP A 35 -7.68 -14.66 4.84
CA ASP A 35 -8.46 -15.74 5.43
C ASP A 35 -9.82 -15.22 5.93
N GLU A 36 -10.62 -16.06 6.55
CA GLU A 36 -11.94 -15.69 7.07
C GLU A 36 -11.89 -14.52 8.07
N LYS A 37 -10.82 -14.39 8.85
CA LYS A 37 -10.67 -13.33 9.85
C LYS A 37 -10.14 -12.03 9.26
N PHE A 38 -9.31 -12.10 8.21
CA PHE A 38 -8.70 -10.99 7.52
C PHE A 38 -8.87 -11.17 6.00
N PRO A 39 -10.08 -10.93 5.46
CA PRO A 39 -10.44 -11.38 4.10
C PRO A 39 -9.95 -10.47 2.98
N ILE A 40 -9.30 -9.36 3.29
CA ILE A 40 -8.99 -8.30 2.33
C ILE A 40 -7.47 -8.16 2.18
N TRP A 41 -6.98 -8.11 0.95
CA TRP A 41 -5.60 -7.75 0.67
C TRP A 41 -5.33 -6.28 0.98
N LEU A 42 -4.27 -5.99 1.71
CA LEU A 42 -3.71 -4.65 1.84
C LEU A 42 -2.48 -4.52 0.94
N ASN A 43 -2.56 -3.65 -0.05
CA ASN A 43 -1.43 -3.22 -0.86
C ASN A 43 -1.00 -1.81 -0.45
N THR A 44 0.29 -1.59 -0.27
CA THR A 44 0.82 -0.25 0.01
C THR A 44 1.57 0.30 -1.21
N GLY A 45 1.56 1.60 -1.40
CA GLY A 45 2.19 2.21 -2.54
C GLY A 45 2.45 3.70 -2.40
N ARG A 46 2.94 4.31 -3.48
CA ARG A 46 3.27 5.73 -3.55
C ARG A 46 2.12 6.53 -4.13
N LEU A 47 2.08 7.80 -3.75
CA LEU A 47 1.35 8.83 -4.48
C LEU A 47 2.34 9.72 -5.24
N VAL A 48 1.88 10.34 -6.31
CA VAL A 48 2.71 11.21 -7.16
C VAL A 48 3.21 12.44 -6.41
N GLU A 49 2.44 12.91 -5.43
CA GLU A 49 2.73 14.11 -4.64
C GLU A 49 3.88 13.91 -3.65
N HIS A 50 4.18 12.66 -3.28
CA HIS A 50 5.15 12.39 -2.23
C HIS A 50 6.25 11.40 -2.62
N TRP A 51 7.48 11.85 -2.41
CA TRP A 51 8.66 11.00 -2.55
C TRP A 51 8.79 10.05 -1.35
N HIS A 52 8.70 8.76 -1.58
CA HIS A 52 8.82 7.70 -0.57
C HIS A 52 8.00 8.00 0.71
N GLY A 53 8.65 7.98 1.88
CA GLY A 53 8.06 8.28 3.19
C GLY A 53 7.85 9.77 3.48
N ARG A 54 7.79 10.64 2.45
CA ARG A 54 7.48 12.07 2.59
C ARG A 54 8.54 12.92 3.32
N THR A 55 9.69 12.39 3.67
CA THR A 55 10.75 13.09 4.42
C THR A 55 11.24 14.39 3.76
N LYS A 56 11.21 14.46 2.43
CA LYS A 56 11.55 15.66 1.64
C LYS A 56 10.30 16.44 1.24
N THR A 57 9.38 15.78 0.52
CA THR A 57 8.19 16.41 -0.06
C THR A 57 7.17 16.86 0.98
N GLY A 58 7.19 16.30 2.19
CA GLY A 58 6.39 16.77 3.31
C GLY A 58 6.73 18.18 3.83
N LYS A 59 7.92 18.71 3.47
CA LYS A 59 8.32 20.09 3.75
C LYS A 59 7.72 21.10 2.75
N VAL A 60 7.11 20.62 1.67
CA VAL A 60 6.46 21.44 0.65
C VAL A 60 4.97 21.56 0.97
N ALA A 61 4.54 22.72 1.42
CA ALA A 61 3.17 22.95 1.91
C ALA A 61 2.08 22.59 0.87
N ASN A 62 2.33 22.87 -0.41
CA ASN A 62 1.37 22.54 -1.46
C ASN A 62 1.19 21.03 -1.65
N ASN A 63 2.26 20.23 -1.59
CA ASN A 63 2.15 18.78 -1.70
C ASN A 63 1.29 18.18 -0.57
N ASN A 64 1.38 18.76 0.63
CA ASN A 64 0.60 18.30 1.78
C ASN A 64 -0.90 18.57 1.66
N LYS A 65 -1.32 19.51 0.79
CA LYS A 65 -2.73 19.81 0.56
C LYS A 65 -3.45 18.74 -0.27
N PHE A 66 -2.73 18.03 -1.15
CA PHE A 66 -3.33 17.02 -2.02
C PHE A 66 -3.70 15.72 -1.28
N SER A 67 -2.91 15.35 -0.28
CA SER A 67 -3.16 14.15 0.52
C SER A 67 -2.95 14.47 2.01
N PRO A 68 -3.88 15.23 2.62
CA PRO A 68 -3.68 15.79 3.95
C PRO A 68 -3.91 14.78 5.08
N ILE A 69 -4.64 13.71 4.86
CA ILE A 69 -5.03 12.73 5.89
C ILE A 69 -4.79 11.29 5.41
N PRO A 70 -4.54 10.33 6.32
CA PRO A 70 -4.45 8.92 5.96
C PRO A 70 -5.76 8.42 5.35
N PHE A 71 -5.65 7.71 4.22
CA PHE A 71 -6.81 7.13 3.55
C PHE A 71 -6.48 5.78 2.95
N ILE A 72 -7.52 4.99 2.69
CA ILE A 72 -7.46 3.82 1.83
C ILE A 72 -8.27 4.06 0.56
N GLU A 73 -7.76 3.61 -0.58
CA GLU A 73 -8.59 3.43 -1.77
C GLU A 73 -9.30 2.08 -1.63
N ILE A 74 -10.62 2.08 -1.78
CA ILE A 74 -11.49 0.92 -1.64
C ILE A 74 -12.52 0.88 -2.77
N ASN A 75 -12.80 -0.33 -3.26
CA ASN A 75 -13.85 -0.52 -4.24
C ASN A 75 -15.23 -0.20 -3.62
N PRO A 76 -16.10 0.58 -4.31
CA PRO A 76 -17.42 0.95 -3.77
C PRO A 76 -18.28 -0.23 -3.35
N ASP A 77 -18.28 -1.33 -4.12
CA ASP A 77 -19.10 -2.51 -3.80
C ASP A 77 -18.64 -3.18 -2.50
N LEU A 78 -17.31 -3.28 -2.29
CA LEU A 78 -16.76 -3.78 -1.03
C LEU A 78 -17.13 -2.85 0.14
N ALA A 79 -16.99 -1.54 -0.05
CA ALA A 79 -17.31 -0.57 1.01
C ALA A 79 -18.78 -0.62 1.42
N LEU A 80 -19.70 -0.70 0.46
CA LEU A 80 -21.14 -0.83 0.69
C LEU A 80 -21.50 -2.14 1.42
N GLN A 81 -20.87 -3.27 1.06
CA GLN A 81 -21.04 -4.55 1.76
C GLN A 81 -20.62 -4.46 3.24
N LEU A 82 -19.63 -3.61 3.54
CA LEU A 82 -19.14 -3.38 4.90
C LEU A 82 -19.94 -2.28 5.64
N GLY A 83 -20.88 -1.61 4.97
CA GLY A 83 -21.68 -0.53 5.53
C GLY A 83 -20.90 0.77 5.72
N ALA A 84 -19.90 1.03 4.89
CA ALA A 84 -19.13 2.27 4.87
C ALA A 84 -19.53 3.18 3.71
N GLU A 85 -19.47 4.48 3.92
CA GLU A 85 -19.70 5.51 2.90
C GLU A 85 -18.38 6.16 2.45
N ASN A 86 -18.41 6.82 1.30
CA ASN A 86 -17.23 7.53 0.81
C ASN A 86 -16.90 8.73 1.72
N GLY A 87 -15.70 8.73 2.26
CA GLY A 87 -15.25 9.75 3.21
C GLY A 87 -15.36 9.33 4.68
N ASP A 88 -16.00 8.20 4.98
CA ASP A 88 -16.05 7.67 6.34
C ASP A 88 -14.67 7.28 6.85
N TYR A 89 -14.45 7.47 8.14
CA TYR A 89 -13.32 6.87 8.82
C TYR A 89 -13.64 5.44 9.19
N VAL A 90 -12.73 4.56 8.84
CA VAL A 90 -12.80 3.13 9.12
C VAL A 90 -11.57 2.67 9.87
N ARG A 91 -11.70 1.60 10.63
CA ARG A 91 -10.59 0.94 11.30
C ARG A 91 -10.08 -0.18 10.42
N LEU A 92 -8.86 -0.03 9.93
CA LEU A 92 -8.15 -1.07 9.18
C LEU A 92 -7.33 -1.89 10.16
N VAL A 93 -7.60 -3.18 10.25
CA VAL A 93 -7.00 -4.08 11.24
C VAL A 93 -6.21 -5.18 10.55
N SER A 94 -4.95 -5.34 10.93
CA SER A 94 -4.11 -6.48 10.54
C SER A 94 -3.90 -7.44 11.72
N ARG A 95 -3.17 -8.53 11.51
CA ARG A 95 -2.78 -9.45 12.60
C ARG A 95 -1.85 -8.82 13.64
N ARG A 96 -1.29 -7.64 13.35
CA ARG A 96 -0.26 -6.97 14.17
C ARG A 96 -0.78 -5.76 14.93
N SER A 97 -1.58 -4.95 14.27
CA SER A 97 -2.08 -3.70 14.82
C SER A 97 -3.25 -3.18 13.97
N ASP A 98 -3.68 -1.98 14.25
CA ASP A 98 -4.73 -1.28 13.54
C ASP A 98 -4.36 0.17 13.23
N ALA A 99 -5.09 0.77 12.29
CA ALA A 99 -5.01 2.18 11.97
C ALA A 99 -6.40 2.71 11.59
N ILE A 100 -6.66 3.97 11.94
CA ILE A 100 -7.88 4.69 11.53
C ILE A 100 -7.56 5.53 10.31
N VAL A 101 -8.26 5.27 9.21
CA VAL A 101 -8.04 5.87 7.90
C VAL A 101 -9.36 6.23 7.25
N MET A 102 -9.36 7.21 6.36
CA MET A 102 -10.55 7.59 5.59
C MET A 102 -10.77 6.63 4.41
N ALA A 103 -11.98 6.19 4.18
CA ALA A 103 -12.35 5.41 3.00
C ALA A 103 -12.53 6.33 1.79
N LYS A 104 -11.76 6.11 0.74
CA LYS A 104 -11.86 6.81 -0.54
C LYS A 104 -12.31 5.83 -1.61
N PHE A 105 -13.51 6.00 -2.13
CA PHE A 105 -14.07 5.11 -3.13
C PHE A 105 -13.40 5.26 -4.49
N THR A 106 -13.05 4.15 -5.11
CA THR A 106 -12.49 4.11 -6.46
C THR A 106 -12.63 2.72 -7.08
N ASN A 107 -12.84 2.67 -8.38
CA ASN A 107 -12.84 1.43 -9.16
C ASN A 107 -11.42 0.99 -9.60
N ARG A 108 -10.37 1.69 -9.14
CA ARG A 108 -8.96 1.36 -9.48
C ARG A 108 -8.43 0.17 -8.70
N VAL A 109 -9.10 -0.20 -7.61
CA VAL A 109 -8.77 -1.39 -6.80
C VAL A 109 -9.86 -2.45 -6.95
N SER A 110 -9.48 -3.72 -6.88
CA SER A 110 -10.40 -4.86 -6.95
C SER A 110 -11.25 -4.96 -5.66
N LYS A 111 -12.30 -5.80 -5.69
CA LYS A 111 -13.22 -5.97 -4.56
C LYS A 111 -12.63 -6.71 -3.37
N ASP A 112 -11.51 -7.35 -3.53
CA ASP A 112 -10.78 -8.13 -2.53
C ASP A 112 -9.54 -7.41 -1.98
N MET A 113 -9.33 -6.13 -2.38
CA MET A 113 -8.13 -5.38 -2.08
C MET A 113 -8.43 -3.95 -1.66
N VAL A 114 -7.57 -3.41 -0.79
CA VAL A 114 -7.47 -1.98 -0.50
C VAL A 114 -6.04 -1.49 -0.70
N PHE A 115 -5.92 -0.22 -1.06
CA PHE A 115 -4.63 0.44 -1.25
C PHE A 115 -4.43 1.51 -0.17
N LEU A 116 -3.28 1.49 0.51
CA LEU A 116 -2.88 2.48 1.51
C LEU A 116 -1.60 3.18 1.06
N PRO A 117 -1.60 4.52 0.93
CA PRO A 117 -0.37 5.26 0.67
C PRO A 117 0.64 5.11 1.81
N PHE A 118 1.82 4.57 1.52
CA PHE A 118 2.80 4.26 2.56
C PHE A 118 3.53 5.48 3.15
N HIS A 119 3.36 6.67 2.57
CA HIS A 119 3.90 7.90 3.17
C HIS A 119 3.21 8.27 4.49
N PHE A 120 2.05 7.71 4.77
CA PHE A 120 1.45 7.68 6.10
C PHE A 120 2.07 6.52 6.90
N HIS A 121 3.35 6.64 7.18
CA HIS A 121 4.17 5.55 7.72
C HIS A 121 3.66 5.04 9.06
N ASP A 122 3.08 5.89 9.91
CA ASP A 122 2.50 5.48 11.19
C ASP A 122 1.30 4.55 11.01
N CYS A 123 0.55 4.69 9.92
CA CYS A 123 -0.51 3.76 9.57
C CYS A 123 0.05 2.52 8.86
N ALA A 124 0.85 2.71 7.82
CA ALA A 124 1.34 1.62 6.98
C ALA A 124 2.26 0.65 7.75
N ASN A 125 3.23 1.16 8.51
CA ASN A 125 4.19 0.32 9.23
C ASN A 125 3.58 -0.47 10.38
N ARG A 126 2.47 -0.01 10.96
CA ARG A 126 1.73 -0.77 11.97
C ARG A 126 1.06 -2.01 11.39
N LEU A 127 0.62 -1.92 10.15
CA LEU A 127 -0.18 -2.94 9.49
C LEU A 127 0.66 -3.97 8.73
N THR A 128 1.84 -3.57 8.25
CA THR A 128 2.67 -4.39 7.37
C THR A 128 3.47 -5.45 8.11
N LEU A 129 3.77 -6.54 7.40
CA LEU A 129 4.52 -7.68 7.93
C LEU A 129 6.00 -7.30 8.08
N GLY A 130 6.57 -7.59 9.25
CA GLY A 130 8.00 -7.37 9.55
C GLY A 130 8.95 -8.39 8.93
N LEU A 131 8.54 -9.05 7.84
CA LEU A 131 9.36 -9.99 7.11
C LEU A 131 10.31 -9.26 6.17
N LEU A 132 11.56 -9.70 6.15
CA LEU A 132 12.58 -9.16 5.27
C LEU A 132 13.03 -10.24 4.27
N ASP A 133 13.24 -9.81 3.02
CA ASP A 133 13.94 -10.64 2.05
C ASP A 133 15.33 -11.03 2.60
N PRO A 134 15.73 -12.30 2.52
CA PRO A 134 16.96 -12.78 3.17
C PRO A 134 18.24 -12.16 2.58
N HIS A 135 18.21 -11.75 1.31
CA HIS A 135 19.37 -11.22 0.61
C HIS A 135 19.39 -9.70 0.58
N SER A 136 18.30 -9.08 0.09
CA SER A 136 18.20 -7.63 -0.08
C SER A 136 17.74 -6.90 1.18
N ARG A 137 17.22 -7.64 2.17
CA ARG A 137 16.58 -7.08 3.40
C ARG A 137 15.37 -6.18 3.08
N GLN A 138 14.77 -6.34 1.90
CA GLN A 138 13.57 -5.61 1.50
C GLN A 138 12.38 -6.05 2.32
N PRO A 139 11.65 -5.14 2.99
CA PRO A 139 10.44 -5.47 3.73
C PRO A 139 9.27 -5.89 2.83
N ALA A 140 8.42 -6.78 3.34
CA ALA A 140 7.22 -7.25 2.66
C ALA A 140 6.08 -6.23 2.75
N TYR A 141 6.14 -5.17 1.96
CA TYR A 141 5.15 -4.07 2.00
C TYR A 141 3.87 -4.30 1.19
N LYS A 142 3.84 -5.30 0.32
CA LYS A 142 2.82 -5.37 -0.72
C LYS A 142 1.70 -6.36 -0.46
N GLN A 143 1.88 -7.26 0.48
CA GLN A 143 1.02 -8.42 0.63
C GLN A 143 0.75 -8.68 2.11
N GLN A 144 -0.28 -8.03 2.62
CA GLN A 144 -0.79 -8.25 3.97
C GLN A 144 -2.29 -8.52 3.90
N ALA A 145 -2.80 -9.25 4.88
CA ALA A 145 -4.21 -9.49 5.05
C ALA A 145 -4.79 -8.60 6.16
N VAL A 146 -5.91 -7.97 5.85
CA VAL A 146 -6.59 -7.05 6.76
C VAL A 146 -8.10 -7.29 6.78
N ARG A 147 -8.76 -6.75 7.79
CA ARG A 147 -10.20 -6.54 7.81
C ARG A 147 -10.52 -5.07 8.04
N ILE A 148 -11.70 -4.66 7.66
CA ILE A 148 -12.21 -3.30 7.84
C ILE A 148 -13.36 -3.36 8.84
N GLU A 149 -13.31 -2.45 9.80
CA GLU A 149 -14.37 -2.26 10.79
C GLU A 149 -14.92 -0.83 10.65
N THR A 150 -16.23 -0.69 10.52
CA THR A 150 -16.89 0.64 10.51
C THR A 150 -16.88 1.25 11.89
N ILE A 151 -16.81 2.57 11.97
CA ILE A 151 -16.78 3.34 13.22
C ILE A 151 -18.04 4.18 13.29
N LYS A 152 -18.79 4.10 14.38
CA LYS A 152 -20.03 4.87 14.57
C LYS A 152 -19.75 6.36 14.83
N ASP A 153 -18.79 6.66 15.70
CA ASP A 153 -18.39 8.04 16.01
C ASP A 153 -17.31 8.53 15.03
N GLN A 154 -17.77 9.04 13.90
CA GLN A 154 -16.91 9.57 12.83
C GLN A 154 -16.08 10.78 13.28
N ARG A 155 -16.59 11.59 14.21
CA ARG A 155 -15.87 12.76 14.72
C ARG A 155 -14.70 12.37 15.60
N ALA A 156 -14.89 11.43 16.51
CA ALA A 156 -13.80 10.87 17.33
C ALA A 156 -12.78 10.14 16.44
N ALA A 157 -13.23 9.39 15.45
CA ALA A 157 -12.38 8.71 14.50
C ALA A 157 -11.48 9.68 13.70
N ALA A 158 -12.04 10.80 13.24
CA ALA A 158 -11.26 11.85 12.55
C ALA A 158 -10.15 12.42 13.44
N GLN A 159 -10.43 12.70 14.71
CA GLN A 159 -9.43 13.21 15.65
C GLN A 159 -8.32 12.19 15.91
N LEU A 160 -8.64 10.92 16.08
CA LEU A 160 -7.66 9.84 16.24
C LEU A 160 -6.81 9.66 14.98
N SER A 161 -7.41 9.66 13.80
CA SER A 161 -6.68 9.59 12.53
C SER A 161 -5.70 10.76 12.37
N MET A 162 -6.10 11.96 12.77
CA MET A 162 -5.21 13.14 12.75
C MET A 162 -4.05 13.01 13.74
N SER A 163 -4.24 12.38 14.90
CA SER A 163 -3.17 12.19 15.88
C SER A 163 -2.06 11.25 15.38
N MET A 164 -2.39 10.33 14.46
CA MET A 164 -1.45 9.42 13.80
C MET A 164 -0.56 10.13 12.75
N ARG A 165 -0.67 11.46 12.59
CA ARG A 165 0.11 12.26 11.63
C ARG A 165 1.32 12.95 12.25
N LYS A 166 1.54 12.79 13.55
CA LYS A 166 2.64 13.49 14.24
C LYS A 166 3.98 12.92 13.78
N PHE A 167 4.79 13.80 13.20
CA PHE A 167 6.22 13.62 12.94
C PHE A 167 7.02 14.16 14.11
#